data_7d616f52d11376810a51f227c9b09ea6
#
_entry.id   7d616f52d11376810a51f227c9b09ea6
#
_cell.length_a   1.000
_cell.length_b   1.000
_cell.length_c   1.000
_cell.angle_alpha   90.00
_cell.angle_beta   90.00
_cell.angle_gamma   90.00
#
_symmetry.space_group_name_H-M   'P 1'
#
loop_
_entity.id
_entity.type
_entity.pdbx_description
1 polymer ?
#
loop_
_entity_poly.entity_id
_entity_poly.type
_entity_poly.pdbx_seq_one_letter_code
_entity_poly.pdbx_strand_id
1 'polypeptide(L)'
;MASRIGLRLRPKSVSVYSTRGGTSGYENENLVRQMLKAQGYIIGGDNRLTVPEGVTPNMAIPSELIPHCPVCGRPMTMNLRCDDTFVEDEGWHRAAERYSSFLRTREGQKILFLELGVGFNTPVIIKYPFWRMTAKNPKAVYACVNLGQAYCPAEIGKRGIALDVDFAGILSQLIV
;
A
#
# COMPACT_ATOMS: atom_id res chain seq x y z
N MET A 1 -30.87 -7.65 2.82
CA MET A 1 -30.02 -6.50 2.44
C MET A 1 -28.59 -6.98 2.35
N ALA A 2 -27.86 -6.73 1.24
CA ALA A 2 -26.45 -7.10 1.13
C ALA A 2 -25.60 -6.20 2.05
N SER A 3 -24.69 -6.80 2.83
CA SER A 3 -23.74 -6.07 3.65
C SER A 3 -22.71 -5.36 2.76
N ARG A 4 -22.59 -4.04 2.85
CA ARG A 4 -21.57 -3.28 2.11
C ARG A 4 -20.24 -3.37 2.86
N ILE A 5 -19.27 -4.04 2.26
CA ILE A 5 -17.88 -3.99 2.70
C ILE A 5 -17.27 -2.77 2.02
N GLY A 6 -16.65 -1.87 2.77
CA GLY A 6 -16.04 -0.64 2.25
C GLY A 6 -14.83 -0.86 1.32
N LEU A 7 -14.63 -2.08 0.83
CA LEU A 7 -13.57 -2.45 -0.11
C LEU A 7 -13.99 -2.15 -1.55
N ARG A 8 -13.10 -1.49 -2.27
CA ARG A 8 -13.25 -1.22 -3.70
C ARG A 8 -12.04 -1.77 -4.46
N LEU A 9 -12.31 -2.55 -5.51
CA LEU A 9 -11.26 -2.94 -6.45
C LEU A 9 -10.73 -1.70 -7.17
N ARG A 10 -9.41 -1.51 -7.11
CA ARG A 10 -8.75 -0.48 -7.92
C ARG A 10 -8.58 -1.03 -9.34
N PRO A 11 -9.06 -0.33 -10.38
CA PRO A 11 -8.73 -0.69 -11.76
C PRO A 11 -7.21 -0.64 -11.94
N LYS A 12 -6.65 -1.60 -12.65
CA LYS A 12 -5.21 -1.72 -12.93
C LYS A 12 -4.31 -1.96 -11.69
N SER A 13 -4.78 -2.70 -10.69
CA SER A 13 -3.87 -3.19 -9.66
C SER A 13 -2.94 -4.24 -10.25
N VAL A 14 -1.65 -3.94 -10.29
CA VAL A 14 -0.63 -4.94 -10.57
C VAL A 14 -0.29 -5.58 -9.24
N SER A 15 -0.55 -6.87 -9.09
CA SER A 15 -0.02 -7.64 -7.96
C SER A 15 1.27 -8.29 -8.40
N VAL A 16 2.28 -8.16 -7.56
CA VAL A 16 3.57 -8.80 -7.77
C VAL A 16 3.55 -10.12 -7.03
N TYR A 17 3.81 -11.20 -7.75
CA TYR A 17 3.97 -12.53 -7.20
C TYR A 17 5.42 -12.95 -7.35
N SER A 18 5.94 -13.69 -6.40
CA SER A 18 7.31 -14.17 -6.41
C SER A 18 7.40 -15.69 -6.36
N THR A 19 8.46 -16.21 -6.95
CA THR A 19 8.99 -17.56 -6.73
C THR A 19 10.47 -17.44 -6.41
N ARG A 20 11.12 -18.48 -5.94
CA ARG A 20 12.58 -18.48 -5.69
C ARG A 20 13.44 -18.08 -6.89
N GLY A 21 12.87 -17.90 -8.08
CA GLY A 21 13.55 -17.54 -9.31
C GLY A 21 13.26 -16.16 -9.89
N GLY A 22 12.47 -15.33 -9.19
CA GLY A 22 12.18 -13.97 -9.68
C GLY A 22 10.76 -13.49 -9.38
N THR A 23 10.48 -12.24 -9.75
CA THR A 23 9.16 -11.62 -9.67
C THR A 23 8.53 -11.52 -11.05
N SER A 24 7.21 -11.70 -11.13
CA SER A 24 6.43 -11.36 -12.31
C SER A 24 5.28 -10.45 -11.89
N GLY A 25 5.12 -9.32 -12.58
CA GLY A 25 3.95 -8.47 -12.45
C GLY A 25 2.85 -8.99 -13.40
N TYR A 26 1.65 -9.15 -12.88
CA TYR A 26 0.48 -9.51 -13.67
C TYR A 26 -0.54 -8.37 -13.64
N GLU A 27 -1.10 -8.03 -14.80
CA GLU A 27 -2.43 -7.41 -14.84
C GLU A 27 -3.43 -8.47 -14.40
N ASN A 28 -3.79 -8.44 -13.13
CA ASN A 28 -4.54 -9.52 -12.51
C ASN A 28 -5.99 -9.16 -12.19
N GLU A 29 -6.54 -8.11 -12.78
CA GLU A 29 -7.91 -7.68 -12.47
C GLU A 29 -8.91 -8.82 -12.67
N ASN A 30 -8.82 -9.52 -13.80
CA ASN A 30 -9.71 -10.64 -14.09
C ASN A 30 -9.53 -11.80 -13.13
N LEU A 31 -8.27 -12.11 -12.77
CA LEU A 31 -7.96 -13.18 -11.81
C LEU A 31 -8.49 -12.84 -10.42
N VAL A 32 -8.25 -11.62 -9.94
CA VAL A 32 -8.75 -11.16 -8.64
C VAL A 32 -10.27 -11.15 -8.61
N ARG A 33 -10.94 -10.74 -9.70
CA ARG A 33 -12.41 -10.83 -9.80
C ARG A 33 -12.92 -12.27 -9.68
N GLN A 34 -12.23 -13.23 -10.28
CA GLN A 34 -12.57 -14.66 -10.16
C GLN A 34 -12.36 -15.17 -8.74
N MET A 35 -11.23 -14.82 -8.13
CA MET A 35 -10.93 -15.16 -6.72
C MET A 35 -12.01 -14.62 -5.77
N LEU A 36 -12.39 -13.36 -5.90
CA LEU A 36 -13.39 -12.72 -5.05
C LEU A 36 -14.77 -13.35 -5.25
N LYS A 37 -15.16 -13.67 -6.50
CA LYS A 37 -16.40 -14.40 -6.78
C LYS A 37 -16.40 -15.80 -6.16
N ALA A 38 -15.30 -16.52 -6.27
CA ALA A 38 -15.13 -17.85 -5.66
C ALA A 38 -15.22 -17.81 -4.12
N GLN A 39 -14.81 -16.68 -3.52
CA GLN A 39 -14.94 -16.44 -2.08
C GLN A 39 -16.37 -16.00 -1.65
N GLY A 40 -17.29 -15.79 -2.58
CA GLY A 40 -18.68 -15.41 -2.27
C GLY A 40 -18.96 -13.91 -2.35
N TYR A 41 -18.05 -13.10 -2.90
CA TYR A 41 -18.29 -11.67 -3.10
C TYR A 41 -19.04 -11.40 -4.42
N ILE A 42 -19.91 -10.40 -4.38
CA ILE A 42 -20.49 -9.79 -5.59
C ILE A 42 -19.74 -8.49 -5.88
N ILE A 43 -19.33 -8.32 -7.15
CA ILE A 43 -18.63 -7.15 -7.62
C ILE A 43 -19.60 -6.30 -8.42
N GLY A 44 -19.95 -5.12 -7.91
CA GLY A 44 -20.80 -4.16 -8.60
C GLY A 44 -20.13 -3.51 -9.82
N GLY A 45 -20.91 -2.88 -10.69
CA GLY A 45 -20.39 -2.15 -11.85
C GLY A 45 -19.50 -0.96 -11.48
N ASP A 46 -19.61 -0.43 -10.26
CA ASP A 46 -18.76 0.59 -9.65
C ASP A 46 -17.52 0.00 -8.91
N ASN A 47 -17.26 -1.29 -9.11
CA ASN A 47 -16.20 -2.05 -8.44
C ASN A 47 -16.35 -2.19 -6.91
N ARG A 48 -17.51 -1.89 -6.36
CA ARG A 48 -17.79 -2.14 -4.94
C ARG A 48 -18.04 -3.61 -4.69
N LEU A 49 -17.51 -4.09 -3.56
CA LEU A 49 -17.73 -5.46 -3.09
C LEU A 49 -18.90 -5.49 -2.13
N THR A 50 -19.80 -6.45 -2.34
CA THR A 50 -20.92 -6.75 -1.43
C THR A 50 -20.93 -8.23 -1.14
N VAL A 51 -21.47 -8.60 0.01
CA VAL A 51 -21.72 -10.00 0.39
C VAL A 51 -23.24 -10.21 0.38
N PRO A 52 -23.75 -11.24 -0.31
CA PRO A 52 -25.16 -11.58 -0.24
C PRO A 52 -25.60 -11.86 1.20
N GLU A 53 -26.88 -11.62 1.48
CA GLU A 53 -27.45 -11.97 2.78
C GLU A 53 -27.34 -13.49 3.01
N GLY A 54 -26.94 -13.88 4.21
CA GLY A 54 -26.75 -15.29 4.60
C GLY A 54 -25.47 -15.95 4.06
N VAL A 55 -24.64 -15.22 3.30
CA VAL A 55 -23.36 -15.75 2.79
C VAL A 55 -22.22 -15.28 3.70
N THR A 56 -21.40 -16.22 4.13
CA THR A 56 -20.11 -15.93 4.78
C THR A 56 -19.00 -16.12 3.75
N PRO A 57 -18.20 -15.07 3.44
CA PRO A 57 -17.12 -15.21 2.48
C PRO A 57 -16.10 -16.27 2.91
N ASN A 58 -15.70 -17.11 1.98
CA ASN A 58 -14.64 -18.07 2.19
C ASN A 58 -13.28 -17.38 2.03
N MET A 59 -12.38 -17.54 2.99
CA MET A 59 -11.02 -16.97 2.93
C MET A 59 -10.05 -17.80 2.06
N ALA A 60 -10.49 -18.93 1.53
CA ALA A 60 -9.74 -19.75 0.59
C ALA A 60 -10.14 -19.46 -0.87
N ILE A 61 -9.24 -19.72 -1.79
CA ILE A 61 -9.49 -19.68 -3.22
C ILE A 61 -9.26 -21.06 -3.82
N PRO A 62 -9.97 -21.43 -4.91
CA PRO A 62 -9.71 -22.64 -5.67
C PRO A 62 -8.25 -22.70 -6.16
N SER A 63 -7.65 -23.88 -6.13
CA SER A 63 -6.24 -24.08 -6.50
C SER A 63 -5.94 -23.67 -7.94
N GLU A 64 -6.90 -23.82 -8.85
CA GLU A 64 -6.81 -23.42 -10.25
C GLU A 64 -6.71 -21.89 -10.44
N LEU A 65 -7.09 -21.11 -9.44
CA LEU A 65 -6.95 -19.65 -9.45
C LEU A 65 -5.62 -19.17 -8.87
N ILE A 66 -4.77 -20.08 -8.35
CA ILE A 66 -3.43 -19.72 -7.91
C ILE A 66 -2.56 -19.46 -9.14
N PRO A 67 -1.96 -18.26 -9.28
CA PRO A 67 -1.08 -18.00 -10.42
C PRO A 67 0.14 -18.91 -10.39
N HIS A 68 0.60 -19.31 -11.57
CA HIS A 68 1.79 -20.12 -11.72
C HIS A 68 2.87 -19.38 -12.49
N CYS A 69 4.12 -19.62 -12.16
CA CYS A 69 5.26 -19.03 -12.85
C CYS A 69 5.29 -19.47 -14.32
N PRO A 70 5.30 -18.52 -15.28
CA PRO A 70 5.29 -18.86 -16.72
C PRO A 70 6.57 -19.56 -17.17
N VAL A 71 7.64 -19.52 -16.37
CA VAL A 71 8.94 -20.13 -16.72
C VAL A 71 9.05 -21.55 -16.17
N CYS A 72 8.69 -21.76 -14.89
CA CYS A 72 8.90 -23.05 -14.22
C CYS A 72 7.62 -23.79 -13.80
N GLY A 73 6.43 -23.18 -14.02
CA GLY A 73 5.13 -23.76 -13.70
C GLY A 73 4.83 -23.89 -12.20
N ARG A 74 5.71 -23.42 -11.31
CA ARG A 74 5.47 -23.51 -9.85
C ARG A 74 4.42 -22.51 -9.40
N PRO A 75 3.61 -22.84 -8.40
CA PRO A 75 2.69 -21.87 -7.79
C PRO A 75 3.44 -20.64 -7.31
N MET A 76 2.83 -19.48 -7.51
CA MET A 76 3.37 -18.18 -7.05
C MET A 76 2.71 -17.79 -5.74
N THR A 77 3.40 -17.01 -4.96
CA THR A 77 2.90 -16.36 -3.74
C THR A 77 3.04 -14.84 -3.86
N MET A 78 2.34 -14.12 -3.02
CA MET A 78 2.48 -12.65 -2.98
C MET A 78 3.89 -12.28 -2.51
N ASN A 79 4.46 -11.24 -3.12
CA ASN A 79 5.79 -10.72 -2.74
C ASN A 79 5.67 -9.88 -1.46
N LEU A 80 5.60 -10.54 -0.32
CA LEU A 80 5.49 -9.92 1.01
C LEU A 80 6.79 -10.07 1.79
N ARG A 81 7.14 -9.05 2.59
CA ARG A 81 8.28 -9.09 3.51
C ARG A 81 7.95 -9.87 4.79
N CYS A 82 7.55 -11.12 4.64
CA CYS A 82 7.25 -12.03 5.75
C CYS A 82 8.30 -13.14 5.94
N ASP A 83 9.14 -13.34 4.92
CA ASP A 83 10.21 -14.34 4.92
C ASP A 83 11.36 -13.93 3.97
N ASP A 84 12.29 -14.85 3.74
CA ASP A 84 13.47 -14.68 2.88
C ASP A 84 13.19 -14.82 1.37
N THR A 85 11.93 -15.05 0.99
CA THR A 85 11.53 -15.18 -0.42
C THR A 85 11.16 -13.84 -1.08
N PHE A 86 11.16 -12.74 -0.31
CA PHE A 86 10.89 -11.41 -0.85
C PHE A 86 11.91 -11.02 -1.92
N VAL A 87 11.41 -10.60 -3.08
CA VAL A 87 12.26 -10.20 -4.21
C VAL A 87 12.18 -8.69 -4.41
N GLU A 88 13.34 -8.06 -4.46
CA GLU A 88 13.55 -6.68 -4.90
C GLU A 88 14.03 -6.71 -6.34
N ASP A 89 13.17 -6.35 -7.26
CA ASP A 89 13.50 -6.34 -8.68
C ASP A 89 14.33 -5.09 -9.08
N GLU A 90 14.77 -5.05 -10.32
CA GLU A 90 15.56 -3.92 -10.85
C GLU A 90 14.77 -2.59 -10.79
N GLY A 91 13.43 -2.63 -10.97
CA GLY A 91 12.56 -1.46 -10.84
C GLY A 91 12.56 -0.91 -9.42
N TRP A 92 12.53 -1.80 -8.44
CA TRP A 92 12.64 -1.44 -7.02
C TRP A 92 14.00 -0.78 -6.72
N HIS A 93 15.12 -1.40 -7.16
CA HIS A 93 16.47 -0.85 -6.94
C HIS A 93 16.63 0.53 -7.59
N ARG A 94 16.17 0.73 -8.83
CA ARG A 94 16.16 2.06 -9.47
C ARG A 94 15.33 3.09 -8.70
N ALA A 95 14.20 2.70 -8.15
CA ALA A 95 13.37 3.58 -7.33
C ALA A 95 14.05 3.95 -6.02
N ALA A 96 14.68 2.98 -5.35
CA ALA A 96 15.42 3.18 -4.11
C ALA A 96 16.61 4.12 -4.31
N GLU A 97 17.32 3.99 -5.42
CA GLU A 97 18.43 4.87 -5.78
C GLU A 97 17.96 6.31 -6.03
N ARG A 98 16.87 6.50 -6.80
CA ARG A 98 16.28 7.84 -7.01
C ARG A 98 15.88 8.50 -5.69
N TYR A 99 15.24 7.73 -4.80
CA TYR A 99 14.85 8.22 -3.48
C TYR A 99 16.07 8.61 -2.63
N SER A 100 17.08 7.76 -2.58
CA SER A 100 18.32 8.02 -1.83
C SER A 100 19.08 9.23 -2.40
N SER A 101 19.14 9.36 -3.72
CA SER A 101 19.74 10.53 -4.38
C SER A 101 18.97 11.82 -4.07
N PHE A 102 17.63 11.77 -4.12
CA PHE A 102 16.80 12.90 -3.73
C PHE A 102 17.11 13.36 -2.29
N LEU A 103 17.18 12.44 -1.34
CA LEU A 103 17.48 12.77 0.06
C LEU A 103 18.86 13.40 0.22
N ARG A 104 19.90 12.84 -0.43
CA ARG A 104 21.28 13.38 -0.38
C ARG A 104 21.34 14.81 -0.94
N THR A 105 20.73 15.02 -2.11
CA THR A 105 20.79 16.33 -2.81
C THR A 105 19.95 17.40 -2.12
N ARG A 106 19.05 17.02 -1.21
CA ARG A 106 18.18 17.93 -0.45
C ARG A 106 18.55 18.02 1.02
N GLU A 107 19.69 17.46 1.43
CA GLU A 107 20.15 17.54 2.81
C GLU A 107 20.32 19.01 3.24
N GLY A 108 19.76 19.38 4.41
CA GLY A 108 19.77 20.74 4.92
C GLY A 108 18.89 21.76 4.18
N GLN A 109 18.14 21.34 3.16
CA GLN A 109 17.18 22.20 2.45
C GLN A 109 15.79 22.13 3.07
N LYS A 110 14.87 22.99 2.62
CA LYS A 110 13.45 22.89 2.96
C LYS A 110 12.88 21.63 2.30
N ILE A 111 12.32 20.74 3.09
CA ILE A 111 11.70 19.50 2.63
C ILE A 111 10.43 19.22 3.42
N LEU A 112 9.39 18.77 2.76
CA LEU A 112 8.18 18.26 3.38
C LEU A 112 8.19 16.73 3.31
N PHE A 113 8.15 16.08 4.46
CA PHE A 113 7.87 14.67 4.58
C PHE A 113 6.38 14.48 4.82
N LEU A 114 5.65 14.13 3.76
CA LEU A 114 4.20 13.97 3.79
C LEU A 114 3.83 12.49 3.87
N GLU A 115 3.05 12.15 4.87
CA GLU A 115 2.53 10.82 5.13
C GLU A 115 1.01 10.82 5.00
N LEU A 116 0.46 9.96 4.14
CA LEU A 116 -0.96 9.85 3.87
C LEU A 116 -1.44 8.44 4.22
N GLY A 117 -2.24 8.30 5.28
CA GLY A 117 -2.86 7.05 5.69
C GLY A 117 -1.89 5.96 6.16
N VAL A 118 -0.66 6.30 6.55
CA VAL A 118 0.32 5.32 7.04
C VAL A 118 0.03 5.00 8.51
N GLY A 119 -0.37 3.75 8.76
CA GLY A 119 -0.64 3.26 10.11
C GLY A 119 0.62 2.84 10.88
N PHE A 120 0.41 2.29 12.09
CA PHE A 120 1.48 1.80 12.97
C PHE A 120 1.83 0.31 12.76
N ASN A 121 1.24 -0.37 11.76
CA ASN A 121 1.56 -1.79 11.51
C ASN A 121 3.02 -2.00 11.07
N THR A 122 3.55 -1.10 10.21
CA THR A 122 4.95 -1.16 9.72
C THR A 122 5.59 0.23 9.74
N PRO A 123 5.72 0.88 10.92
CA PRO A 123 6.17 2.27 11.02
C PRO A 123 7.63 2.46 10.63
N VAL A 124 8.42 1.38 10.65
CA VAL A 124 9.86 1.41 10.36
C VAL A 124 10.20 1.78 8.91
N ILE A 125 9.25 1.61 7.99
CA ILE A 125 9.49 1.84 6.55
C ILE A 125 9.37 3.32 6.19
N ILE A 126 8.37 4.03 6.71
CA ILE A 126 8.09 5.42 6.37
C ILE A 126 8.12 6.32 7.61
N LYS A 127 7.30 6.02 8.61
CA LYS A 127 7.01 6.87 9.76
C LYS A 127 8.29 7.22 10.55
N TYR A 128 9.02 6.22 11.02
CA TYR A 128 10.24 6.45 11.79
C TYR A 128 11.39 7.09 10.98
N PRO A 129 11.63 6.71 9.72
CA PRO A 129 12.57 7.43 8.88
C PRO A 129 12.23 8.91 8.71
N PHE A 130 10.96 9.25 8.44
CA PHE A 130 10.53 10.64 8.29
C PHE A 130 10.71 11.44 9.58
N TRP A 131 10.38 10.86 10.73
CA TRP A 131 10.60 11.52 12.02
C TRP A 131 12.08 11.84 12.27
N ARG A 132 12.95 10.85 12.04
CA ARG A 132 14.41 11.03 12.21
C ARG A 132 14.98 12.09 11.27
N MET A 133 14.57 12.06 10.00
CA MET A 133 15.03 13.04 9.01
C MET A 133 14.51 14.44 9.34
N THR A 134 13.27 14.57 9.80
CA THR A 134 12.72 15.86 10.23
C THR A 134 13.41 16.36 11.50
N ALA A 135 13.69 15.50 12.46
CA ALA A 135 14.42 15.89 13.68
C ALA A 135 15.82 16.41 13.34
N LYS A 136 16.54 15.71 12.45
CA LYS A 136 17.91 16.06 12.02
C LYS A 136 17.98 17.36 11.21
N ASN A 137 16.98 17.66 10.37
CA ASN A 137 16.98 18.83 9.51
C ASN A 137 16.05 19.94 10.04
N PRO A 138 16.58 21.06 10.56
CA PRO A 138 15.76 22.14 11.14
C PRO A 138 14.85 22.86 10.13
N LYS A 139 15.10 22.70 8.83
CA LYS A 139 14.26 23.26 7.76
C LYS A 139 13.21 22.28 7.23
N ALA A 140 13.22 21.03 7.69
CA ALA A 140 12.24 20.04 7.28
C ALA A 140 10.95 20.17 8.10
N VAL A 141 9.84 19.82 7.46
CA VAL A 141 8.51 19.72 8.05
C VAL A 141 8.02 18.28 7.85
N TYR A 142 7.40 17.72 8.86
CA TYR A 142 6.68 16.46 8.78
C TYR A 142 5.17 16.71 8.83
N ALA A 143 4.41 16.13 7.92
CA ALA A 143 2.96 16.18 7.95
C ALA A 143 2.38 14.76 7.88
N CYS A 144 1.54 14.42 8.86
CA CYS A 144 0.82 13.16 8.94
C CYS A 144 -0.67 13.43 8.79
N VAL A 145 -1.27 12.85 7.75
CA VAL A 145 -2.72 12.85 7.54
C VAL A 145 -3.21 11.42 7.69
N ASN A 146 -3.95 11.16 8.75
CA ASN A 146 -4.43 9.80 9.04
C ASN A 146 -5.67 9.84 9.92
N LEU A 147 -6.69 9.10 9.54
CA LEU A 147 -7.91 8.99 10.34
C LEU A 147 -7.67 8.05 11.54
N GLY A 148 -7.80 8.56 12.75
CA GLY A 148 -7.69 7.82 14.01
C GLY A 148 -6.24 7.50 14.45
N GLN A 149 -5.22 7.80 13.62
CA GLN A 149 -3.80 7.50 13.93
C GLN A 149 -2.84 8.64 13.58
N ALA A 150 -3.35 9.87 13.44
CA ALA A 150 -2.50 11.03 13.18
C ALA A 150 -1.63 11.33 14.41
N TYR A 151 -0.31 11.33 14.22
CA TYR A 151 0.62 11.54 15.31
C TYR A 151 1.93 12.20 14.83
N CYS A 152 2.42 13.12 15.64
CA CYS A 152 3.76 13.72 15.50
C CYS A 152 4.52 13.56 16.81
N PRO A 153 5.77 13.06 16.82
CA PRO A 153 6.57 12.96 18.04
C PRO A 153 6.98 14.34 18.56
N ALA A 154 7.08 14.48 19.88
CA ALA A 154 7.38 15.75 20.54
C ALA A 154 8.72 16.34 20.11
N GLU A 155 9.68 15.51 19.73
CA GLU A 155 11.04 15.90 19.30
C GLU A 155 11.03 16.73 17.99
N ILE A 156 10.00 16.59 17.17
CA ILE A 156 9.82 17.39 15.94
C ILE A 156 9.31 18.80 16.28
N GLY A 157 8.58 18.95 17.37
CA GLY A 157 8.05 20.21 17.86
C GLY A 157 7.10 20.87 16.84
N LYS A 158 7.23 22.19 16.68
CA LYS A 158 6.37 22.99 15.79
C LYS A 158 6.52 22.65 14.29
N ARG A 159 7.44 21.79 13.91
CA ARG A 159 7.65 21.33 12.53
C ARG A 159 6.84 20.09 12.19
N GLY A 160 6.08 19.56 13.15
CA GLY A 160 5.13 18.46 12.98
C GLY A 160 3.70 18.97 12.80
N ILE A 161 2.99 18.45 11.80
CA ILE A 161 1.59 18.71 11.52
C ILE A 161 0.87 17.36 11.56
N ALA A 162 -0.06 17.16 12.48
CA ALA A 162 -0.90 15.96 12.54
C ALA A 162 -2.35 16.36 12.26
N LEU A 163 -2.94 15.76 11.23
CA LEU A 163 -4.32 15.97 10.83
C LEU A 163 -5.07 14.65 10.95
N ASP A 164 -5.95 14.56 11.95
CA ASP A 164 -6.82 13.40 12.15
C ASP A 164 -8.07 13.53 11.28
N VAL A 165 -7.92 13.19 10.00
CA VAL A 165 -8.97 13.31 8.98
C VAL A 165 -8.80 12.24 7.91
N ASP A 166 -9.90 11.94 7.21
CA ASP A 166 -9.83 11.16 5.98
C ASP A 166 -9.18 11.99 4.86
N PHE A 167 -8.03 11.52 4.37
CA PHE A 167 -7.30 12.24 3.32
C PHE A 167 -8.08 12.33 1.99
N ALA A 168 -9.00 11.38 1.69
CA ALA A 168 -9.84 11.47 0.51
C ALA A 168 -10.76 12.69 0.56
N GLY A 169 -11.26 13.04 1.76
CA GLY A 169 -12.03 14.26 2.00
C GLY A 169 -11.21 15.54 1.76
N ILE A 170 -9.93 15.55 2.16
CA ILE A 170 -9.04 16.69 1.88
C ILE A 170 -8.76 16.81 0.38
N LEU A 171 -8.41 15.71 -0.28
CA LEU A 171 -8.09 15.72 -1.71
C LEU A 171 -9.26 16.22 -2.55
N SER A 172 -10.50 15.87 -2.19
CA SER A 172 -11.69 16.35 -2.91
C SER A 172 -11.89 17.86 -2.82
N GLN A 173 -11.31 18.52 -1.79
CA GLN A 173 -11.38 19.99 -1.62
C GLN A 173 -10.23 20.73 -2.31
N LEU A 174 -9.15 20.02 -2.66
CA LEU A 174 -7.99 20.59 -3.34
C LEU A 174 -8.07 20.50 -4.86
N ILE A 175 -8.92 19.60 -5.39
CA ILE A 175 -9.17 19.45 -6.81
C ILE A 175 -10.38 20.32 -7.16
N VAL A 176 -10.14 21.62 -7.33
CA VAL A 176 -11.09 22.60 -7.88
C VAL A 176 -10.69 22.89 -9.31
#